data_08609c331af9243f8f1adb7cea39da55
#
_entry.id   08609c331af9243f8f1adb7cea39da55
#
_cell.length_a   1.000
_cell.length_b   1.000
_cell.length_c   1.000
_cell.angle_alpha   90.00
_cell.angle_beta   90.00
_cell.angle_gamma   90.00
#
_symmetry.space_group_name_H-M   'P 1'
#
loop_
_entity.id
_entity.type
_entity.pdbx_description
1 polymer ?
#
loop_
_entity_poly.entity_id
_entity_poly.type
_entity_poly.pdbx_seq_one_letter_code
_entity_poly.pdbx_strand_id
1 'polypeptide(L)'
;MTVEFARFTVRPGAEDRMIADRPAMLAALRARFPACEAAYLTREEDGTWLDVIVWRTREEAAESAKQIMTIPECAAWFEHIDTSLGLSHAEVLDAWPAS
;
A
#
# COMPACT_ATOMS: atom_id res chain seq x y z
N MET A 1 -8.62 -7.64 -11.81
CA MET A 1 -8.35 -7.07 -10.48
C MET A 1 -7.15 -7.76 -9.88
N THR A 2 -6.26 -7.00 -9.32
CA THR A 2 -5.01 -7.48 -8.72
C THR A 2 -4.93 -7.01 -7.28
N VAL A 3 -4.45 -7.86 -6.39
CA VAL A 3 -4.19 -7.49 -5.00
C VAL A 3 -2.68 -7.41 -4.81
N GLU A 4 -2.23 -6.31 -4.23
CA GLU A 4 -0.83 -6.10 -3.87
C GLU A 4 -0.64 -6.33 -2.38
N PHE A 5 0.40 -7.07 -2.03
CA PHE A 5 0.79 -7.31 -0.64
C PHE A 5 2.15 -6.68 -0.41
N ALA A 6 2.20 -5.68 0.47
CA ALA A 6 3.44 -5.03 0.86
C ALA A 6 3.69 -5.28 2.35
N ARG A 7 4.74 -6.01 2.66
CA ARG A 7 5.11 -6.36 4.04
C ARG A 7 6.27 -5.51 4.49
N PHE A 8 6.18 -4.96 5.71
CA PHE A 8 7.21 -4.04 6.19
C PHE A 8 7.24 -3.93 7.71
N THR A 9 8.32 -3.36 8.21
CA THR A 9 8.43 -2.94 9.62
C THR A 9 8.43 -1.42 9.69
N VAL A 10 8.00 -0.89 10.82
CA VAL A 10 7.90 0.55 11.06
C VAL A 10 9.02 0.97 12.02
N ARG A 11 9.57 2.15 11.81
CA ARG A 11 10.60 2.71 12.69
C ARG A 11 10.06 2.78 14.12
N PRO A 12 10.89 2.48 15.13
CA PRO A 12 10.47 2.56 16.54
C PRO A 12 9.88 3.95 16.84
N GLY A 13 8.68 3.95 17.42
CA GLY A 13 7.97 5.18 17.78
C GLY A 13 7.25 5.89 16.64
N ALA A 14 7.29 5.39 15.42
CA ALA A 14 6.66 6.03 14.28
C ALA A 14 5.28 5.46 13.91
N GLU A 15 4.79 4.47 14.64
CA GLU A 15 3.54 3.78 14.27
C GLU A 15 2.35 4.73 14.20
N ASP A 16 2.17 5.59 15.20
CA ASP A 16 1.02 6.49 15.23
C ASP A 16 1.06 7.49 14.07
N ARG A 17 2.24 8.02 13.75
CA ARG A 17 2.41 8.94 12.62
C ARG A 17 2.20 8.25 11.28
N MET A 18 2.69 7.04 11.16
CA MET A 18 2.48 6.25 9.94
C MET A 18 0.99 6.06 9.67
N ILE A 19 0.22 5.75 10.69
CA ILE A 19 -1.23 5.60 10.57
C ILE A 19 -1.90 6.95 10.27
N ALA A 20 -1.50 8.01 10.98
CA ALA A 20 -2.09 9.33 10.82
C ALA A 20 -1.83 9.93 9.43
N ASP A 21 -0.65 9.71 8.86
CA ASP A 21 -0.27 10.26 7.55
C ASP A 21 -0.79 9.42 6.37
N ARG A 22 -1.29 8.23 6.63
CA ARG A 22 -1.72 7.30 5.58
C ARG A 22 -2.85 7.83 4.70
N PRO A 23 -3.92 8.48 5.21
CA PRO A 23 -4.99 8.98 4.34
C PRO A 23 -4.50 9.98 3.30
N ALA A 24 -3.59 10.89 3.65
CA ALA A 24 -3.03 11.84 2.71
C ALA A 24 -2.17 11.15 1.65
N MET A 25 -1.39 10.16 2.06
CA MET A 25 -0.58 9.35 1.14
C MET A 25 -1.46 8.62 0.13
N LEU A 26 -2.52 7.96 0.60
CA LEU A 26 -3.43 7.22 -0.27
C LEU A 26 -4.23 8.14 -1.19
N ALA A 27 -4.64 9.32 -0.73
CA ALA A 27 -5.33 10.29 -1.57
C ALA A 27 -4.43 10.77 -2.72
N ALA A 28 -3.15 11.05 -2.43
CA ALA A 28 -2.18 11.45 -3.44
C ALA A 28 -1.90 10.32 -4.44
N LEU A 29 -1.76 9.10 -3.93
CA LEU A 29 -1.56 7.92 -4.77
C LEU A 29 -2.73 7.72 -5.73
N ARG A 30 -3.95 7.78 -5.21
CA ARG A 30 -5.15 7.57 -6.02
C ARG A 30 -5.39 8.69 -7.02
N ALA A 31 -5.01 9.91 -6.70
CA ALA A 31 -5.10 11.03 -7.65
C ALA A 31 -4.22 10.79 -8.88
N ARG A 32 -3.04 10.17 -8.69
CA ARG A 32 -2.12 9.84 -9.77
C ARG A 32 -2.51 8.53 -10.46
N PHE A 33 -3.01 7.56 -9.70
CA PHE A 33 -3.36 6.22 -10.18
C PHE A 33 -4.78 5.87 -9.75
N PRO A 34 -5.80 6.33 -10.51
CA PRO A 34 -7.22 6.09 -10.15
C PRO A 34 -7.61 4.62 -10.10
N ALA A 35 -6.80 3.73 -10.66
CA ALA A 35 -7.03 2.29 -10.59
C ALA A 35 -6.77 1.68 -9.20
N CYS A 36 -6.24 2.47 -8.26
CA CYS A 36 -6.16 2.07 -6.87
C CYS A 36 -7.57 2.12 -6.26
N GLU A 37 -8.18 0.97 -6.04
CA GLU A 37 -9.58 0.89 -5.64
C GLU A 37 -9.78 0.86 -4.13
N ALA A 38 -8.89 0.21 -3.40
CA ALA A 38 -8.97 0.08 -1.96
C ALA A 38 -7.61 -0.23 -1.36
N ALA A 39 -7.46 0.06 -0.07
CA ALA A 39 -6.23 -0.26 0.65
C ALA A 39 -6.57 -0.58 2.10
N TYR A 40 -5.99 -1.66 2.62
CA TYR A 40 -6.19 -2.10 3.98
C TYR A 40 -4.83 -2.26 4.66
N LEU A 41 -4.63 -1.52 5.74
CA LEU A 41 -3.42 -1.66 6.55
C LEU A 41 -3.71 -2.66 7.66
N THR A 42 -2.89 -3.71 7.72
CA THR A 42 -3.02 -4.75 8.71
C THR A 42 -1.72 -4.95 9.47
N ARG A 43 -1.81 -5.51 10.66
CA ARG A 43 -0.64 -5.88 11.47
C ARG A 43 -0.77 -7.35 11.84
N GLU A 44 0.26 -8.12 11.51
CA GLU A 44 0.30 -9.54 11.84
C GLU A 44 0.65 -9.75 13.32
N GLU A 45 0.42 -10.95 13.83
CA GLU A 45 0.64 -11.27 15.24
C GLU A 45 2.09 -11.06 15.68
N ASP A 46 3.04 -11.24 14.77
CA ASP A 46 4.47 -11.04 15.07
C ASP A 46 4.89 -9.57 15.07
N GLY A 47 3.94 -8.64 14.82
CA GLY A 47 4.22 -7.21 14.78
C GLY A 47 4.60 -6.69 13.40
N THR A 48 4.70 -7.54 12.39
CA THR A 48 4.95 -7.14 11.01
C THR A 48 3.69 -6.50 10.42
N TRP A 49 3.89 -5.42 9.67
CA TRP A 49 2.79 -4.75 8.98
C TRP A 49 2.61 -5.31 7.59
N LEU A 50 1.36 -5.44 7.16
CA LEU A 50 1.00 -5.89 5.83
C LEU A 50 -0.02 -4.92 5.25
N ASP A 51 0.37 -4.27 4.16
CA ASP A 51 -0.52 -3.40 3.40
C ASP A 51 -1.13 -4.22 2.27
N VAL A 52 -2.46 -4.22 2.19
CA VAL A 52 -3.22 -4.96 1.17
C VAL A 52 -3.90 -3.93 0.29
N ILE A 53 -3.45 -3.81 -0.95
CA ILE A 53 -3.93 -2.79 -1.88
C ILE A 53 -4.60 -3.45 -3.06
N VAL A 54 -5.81 -3.01 -3.39
CA VAL A 54 -6.59 -3.55 -4.49
C VAL A 54 -6.47 -2.63 -5.70
N TRP A 55 -6.01 -3.19 -6.81
CA TRP A 55 -5.81 -2.49 -8.08
C TRP A 55 -6.75 -3.04 -9.15
N ARG A 56 -7.23 -2.16 -10.03
CA ARG A 56 -8.07 -2.58 -11.15
C ARG A 56 -7.30 -3.44 -12.12
N THR A 57 -6.04 -3.09 -12.39
CA THR A 57 -5.18 -3.83 -13.31
C THR A 57 -3.80 -4.04 -12.70
N ARG A 58 -3.14 -5.11 -13.13
CA ARG A 58 -1.77 -5.41 -12.73
C ARG A 58 -0.78 -4.38 -13.30
N GLU A 59 -1.05 -3.91 -14.51
CA GLU A 59 -0.20 -2.94 -15.20
C GLU A 59 -0.12 -1.63 -14.42
N GLU A 60 -1.26 -1.15 -13.91
CA GLU A 60 -1.27 0.08 -13.10
C GLU A 60 -0.62 -0.13 -11.74
N ALA A 61 -0.79 -1.30 -11.13
CA ALA A 61 -0.08 -1.64 -9.90
C ALA A 61 1.44 -1.60 -10.11
N ALA A 62 1.92 -2.18 -11.19
CA ALA A 62 3.35 -2.20 -11.53
C ALA A 62 3.87 -0.79 -11.81
N GLU A 63 3.11 0.02 -12.53
CA GLU A 63 3.50 1.40 -12.84
C GLU A 63 3.55 2.25 -11.58
N SER A 64 2.59 2.09 -10.68
CA SER A 64 2.58 2.74 -9.39
C SER A 64 3.83 2.40 -8.58
N ALA A 65 4.22 1.13 -8.55
CA ALA A 65 5.40 0.70 -7.81
C ALA A 65 6.68 1.39 -8.32
N LYS A 66 6.75 1.70 -9.61
CA LYS A 66 7.90 2.43 -10.19
C LYS A 66 7.89 3.91 -9.84
N GLN A 67 6.72 4.52 -9.71
CA GLN A 67 6.57 5.96 -9.60
C GLN A 67 6.23 6.48 -8.20
N ILE A 68 5.87 5.60 -7.27
CA ILE A 68 5.30 6.01 -5.98
C ILE A 68 6.21 6.98 -5.22
N MET A 69 7.52 6.81 -5.30
CA MET A 69 8.46 7.68 -4.60
C MET A 69 8.60 9.06 -5.23
N THR A 70 8.04 9.27 -6.43
CA THR A 70 8.00 10.59 -7.06
C THR A 70 6.81 11.43 -6.58
N ILE A 71 5.91 10.82 -5.82
CA ILE A 71 4.75 11.50 -5.22
C ILE A 71 5.17 11.96 -3.82
N PRO A 72 5.23 13.29 -3.55
CA PRO A 72 5.80 13.80 -2.29
C PRO A 72 5.14 13.22 -1.04
N GLU A 73 3.82 13.12 -1.00
CA GLU A 73 3.09 12.58 0.15
C GLU A 73 3.40 11.10 0.38
N CYS A 74 3.64 10.37 -0.69
CA CYS A 74 4.03 8.97 -0.60
C CYS A 74 5.47 8.82 -0.11
N ALA A 75 6.39 9.60 -0.66
CA ALA A 75 7.79 9.60 -0.21
C ALA A 75 7.89 9.95 1.28
N ALA A 76 7.13 10.94 1.73
CA ALA A 76 7.09 11.32 3.14
C ALA A 76 6.56 10.18 4.02
N TRP A 77 5.53 9.49 3.58
CA TRP A 77 4.98 8.36 4.32
C TRP A 77 5.99 7.21 4.45
N PHE A 78 6.73 6.92 3.38
CA PHE A 78 7.74 5.86 3.39
C PHE A 78 8.90 6.13 4.37
N GLU A 79 9.08 7.37 4.82
CA GLU A 79 10.08 7.68 5.85
C GLU A 79 9.78 7.01 7.20
N HIS A 80 8.51 6.66 7.45
CA HIS A 80 8.13 5.94 8.67
C HIS A 80 8.48 4.46 8.63
N ILE A 81 8.82 3.94 7.45
CA ILE A 81 9.11 2.52 7.24
C ILE A 81 10.59 2.27 7.50
N ASP A 82 10.86 1.25 8.32
CA ASP A 82 12.22 0.83 8.63
C ASP A 82 12.75 -0.11 7.56
N THR A 83 12.07 -1.22 7.33
CA THR A 83 12.51 -2.25 6.39
C THR A 83 11.35 -2.77 5.56
N SER A 84 11.55 -2.82 4.25
CA SER A 84 10.62 -3.52 3.36
C SER A 84 10.94 -5.01 3.36
N LEU A 85 9.95 -5.83 3.65
CA LEU A 85 10.10 -7.28 3.74
C LEU A 85 9.59 -8.03 2.51
N GLY A 86 9.06 -7.31 1.55
CA GLY A 86 8.62 -7.92 0.29
C GLY A 86 7.39 -7.26 -0.30
N LEU A 87 7.29 -7.37 -1.60
CA LEU A 87 6.16 -6.90 -2.39
C LEU A 87 5.75 -8.03 -3.32
N SER A 88 4.48 -8.39 -3.30
CA SER A 88 3.95 -9.41 -4.21
C SER A 88 2.57 -9.03 -4.71
N HIS A 89 2.15 -9.65 -5.79
CA HIS A 89 0.87 -9.42 -6.42
C HIS A 89 0.17 -10.75 -6.66
N ALA A 90 -1.16 -10.74 -6.56
CA ALA A 90 -1.96 -11.91 -6.84
C ALA A 90 -3.19 -11.50 -7.66
N GLU A 91 -3.55 -12.31 -8.64
CA GLU A 91 -4.75 -12.08 -9.43
C GLU A 91 -5.98 -12.50 -8.62
N VAL A 92 -7.02 -11.68 -8.63
CA VAL A 92 -8.30 -12.02 -8.01
C VAL A 92 -9.10 -12.85 -8.99
N LEU A 93 -9.37 -14.09 -8.63
CA LEU A 93 -10.13 -15.02 -9.48
C LEU A 93 -11.60 -15.10 -9.14
N ASP A 94 -11.96 -14.72 -7.91
CA ASP A 94 -13.34 -14.77 -7.44
C ASP A 94 -13.50 -13.77 -6.30
N ALA A 95 -14.67 -13.14 -6.23
CA ALA A 95 -14.98 -12.18 -5.17
C ALA A 95 -16.38 -12.45 -4.63
N TRP A 96 -16.49 -12.44 -3.31
CA TRP A 96 -17.78 -12.57 -2.65
C TRP A 96 -17.85 -11.61 -1.46
N PRO A 97 -18.92 -10.83 -1.32
CA PRO A 97 -19.94 -10.63 -2.34
C PRO A 97 -19.36 -10.02 -3.61
N ALA A 98 -20.00 -10.28 -4.74
CA ALA A 98 -19.57 -9.71 -6.02
C ALA A 98 -19.72 -8.18 -5.96
N SER A 99 -18.74 -7.49 -6.53
CA SER A 99 -18.72 -6.02 -6.55
C SER A 99 -19.16 -5.46 -7.90
#